data_e6d7e1ccf080b318ca609a1fb8f30e2f
#
_entry.id   e6d7e1ccf080b318ca609a1fb8f30e2f
#
_cell.length_a   1.000
_cell.length_b   1.000
_cell.length_c   1.000
_cell.angle_alpha   90.00
_cell.angle_beta   90.00
_cell.angle_gamma   90.00
#
_symmetry.space_group_name_H-M   'P 1'
#
loop_
_entity.id
_entity.type
_entity.pdbx_description
1 polymer ?
#
loop_
_entity_poly.entity_id
_entity_poly.type
_entity_poly.pdbx_seq_one_letter_code
_entity_poly.pdbx_strand_id
1 'polypeptide(L)'
;IAISSKSGCGNTTVTTLLSKRLGYPMVNFTFRQMAAERGIDFWDFCKLAEKDFEIDRELDRRQVEMAMKEDNCILGSRLAIWMLKDADLKVYLTASEETRASRVLKREGGTFEERYNQTVRRDNNDTKRYKAIYGIDNTSADEVADLVISTDDKTPEEIVDLIIDKIKTIK
;
A
#
# COMPACT_ATOMS: atom_id res chain seq x y z
N ILE A 1 3.65 5.98 -11.23
CA ILE A 1 2.52 5.06 -10.96
C ILE A 1 2.35 4.96 -9.45
N ALA A 2 1.13 5.18 -8.97
CA ALA A 2 0.78 4.99 -7.56
C ALA A 2 -0.06 3.71 -7.39
N ILE A 3 0.33 2.84 -6.44
CA ILE A 3 -0.41 1.60 -6.14
C ILE A 3 -0.74 1.56 -4.66
N SER A 4 -2.03 1.52 -4.34
CA SER A 4 -2.52 1.41 -2.96
C SER A 4 -3.29 0.11 -2.73
N SER A 5 -3.34 -0.28 -1.49
CA SER A 5 -4.15 -1.42 -1.03
C SER A 5 -4.24 -1.48 0.48
N LYS A 6 -5.16 -2.27 0.99
CA LYS A 6 -5.12 -2.76 2.37
C LYS A 6 -4.04 -3.83 2.56
N SER A 7 -3.74 -4.19 3.82
CA SER A 7 -2.77 -5.25 4.15
C SER A 7 -3.18 -6.59 3.55
N GLY A 8 -2.23 -7.36 3.04
CA GLY A 8 -2.49 -8.71 2.49
C GLY A 8 -3.00 -8.75 1.04
N CYS A 9 -3.22 -7.61 0.37
CA CYS A 9 -3.64 -7.58 -1.04
C CYS A 9 -2.51 -7.85 -2.05
N GLY A 10 -1.25 -8.00 -1.60
CA GLY A 10 -0.13 -8.29 -2.50
C GLY A 10 0.59 -7.06 -3.06
N ASN A 11 0.38 -5.87 -2.49
CA ASN A 11 0.98 -4.61 -2.97
C ASN A 11 2.49 -4.74 -3.24
N THR A 12 3.27 -5.16 -2.26
CA THR A 12 4.74 -5.29 -2.40
C THR A 12 5.13 -6.26 -3.52
N THR A 13 4.44 -7.38 -3.65
CA THR A 13 4.72 -8.36 -4.71
C THR A 13 4.45 -7.78 -6.09
N VAL A 14 3.28 -7.15 -6.27
CA VAL A 14 2.88 -6.52 -7.52
C VAL A 14 3.80 -5.36 -7.89
N THR A 15 4.09 -4.46 -6.96
CA THR A 15 4.98 -3.31 -7.19
C THR A 15 6.40 -3.74 -7.54
N THR A 16 6.92 -4.78 -6.88
CA THR A 16 8.25 -5.32 -7.17
C THR A 16 8.30 -5.95 -8.57
N LEU A 17 7.29 -6.73 -8.94
CA LEU A 17 7.23 -7.36 -10.25
C LEU A 17 7.04 -6.32 -11.37
N LEU A 18 6.15 -5.35 -11.17
CA LEU A 18 5.93 -4.25 -12.11
C LEU A 18 7.20 -3.41 -12.31
N SER A 19 7.91 -3.09 -11.23
CA SER A 19 9.20 -2.39 -11.27
C SER A 19 10.21 -3.12 -12.17
N LYS A 20 10.33 -4.43 -12.00
CA LYS A 20 11.22 -5.24 -12.84
C LYS A 20 10.79 -5.27 -14.30
N ARG A 21 9.49 -5.35 -14.57
CA ARG A 21 8.93 -5.42 -15.93
C ARG A 21 9.06 -4.12 -16.70
N LEU A 22 8.93 -2.99 -16.02
CA LEU A 22 9.03 -1.65 -16.64
C LEU A 22 10.43 -1.04 -16.57
N GLY A 23 11.32 -1.58 -15.72
CA GLY A 23 12.62 -0.96 -15.45
C GLY A 23 12.50 0.34 -14.64
N TYR A 24 11.38 0.55 -13.93
CA TYR A 24 11.15 1.75 -13.12
C TYR A 24 11.61 1.53 -11.68
N PRO A 25 12.27 2.50 -11.04
CA PRO A 25 12.59 2.41 -9.62
C PRO A 25 11.31 2.31 -8.78
N MET A 26 11.38 1.54 -7.71
CA MET A 26 10.30 1.38 -6.75
C MET A 26 10.60 2.17 -5.48
N VAL A 27 9.68 3.05 -5.10
CA VAL A 27 9.70 3.69 -3.79
C VAL A 27 9.08 2.74 -2.78
N ASN A 28 9.91 2.23 -1.86
CA ASN A 28 9.50 1.32 -0.80
C ASN A 28 10.04 1.80 0.55
N PHE A 29 9.53 2.92 1.01
CA PHE A 29 9.84 3.45 2.33
C PHE A 29 8.69 3.12 3.29
N THR A 30 8.99 2.53 4.43
CA THR A 30 8.00 1.91 5.31
C THR A 30 8.16 2.34 6.76
N PHE A 31 7.13 2.13 7.58
CA PHE A 31 7.22 2.26 9.04
C PHE A 31 8.37 1.46 9.64
N ARG A 32 8.66 0.28 9.10
CA ARG A 32 9.77 -0.55 9.58
C ARG A 32 11.12 0.12 9.36
N GLN A 33 11.31 0.76 8.22
CA GLN A 33 12.53 1.52 7.93
C GLN A 33 12.64 2.76 8.81
N MET A 34 11.53 3.51 9.01
CA MET A 34 11.54 4.65 9.94
C MET A 34 11.86 4.24 11.38
N ALA A 35 11.29 3.13 11.85
CA ALA A 35 11.59 2.59 13.17
C ALA A 35 13.08 2.25 13.31
N ALA A 36 13.64 1.58 12.28
CA ALA A 36 15.06 1.22 12.27
C ALA A 36 15.97 2.46 12.25
N GLU A 37 15.64 3.50 11.45
CA GLU A 37 16.39 4.77 11.44
C GLU A 37 16.41 5.46 12.81
N ARG A 38 15.34 5.30 13.59
CA ARG A 38 15.22 5.89 14.93
C ARG A 38 15.71 4.99 16.07
N GLY A 39 16.15 3.75 15.73
CA GLY A 39 16.58 2.77 16.73
C GLY A 39 15.45 2.30 17.66
N ILE A 40 14.21 2.34 17.20
CA ILE A 40 13.02 1.96 17.96
C ILE A 40 12.51 0.61 17.43
N ASP A 41 12.04 -0.26 18.34
CA ASP A 41 11.37 -1.51 17.97
C ASP A 41 10.13 -1.20 17.08
N PHE A 42 9.90 -2.03 16.07
CA PHE A 42 8.82 -1.80 15.11
C PHE A 42 7.44 -1.72 15.75
N TRP A 43 7.14 -2.58 16.73
CA TRP A 43 5.84 -2.59 17.37
C TRP A 43 5.66 -1.40 18.32
N ASP A 44 6.73 -0.98 19.00
CA ASP A 44 6.70 0.22 19.84
C ASP A 44 6.57 1.47 18.96
N PHE A 45 7.20 1.49 17.79
CA PHE A 45 7.03 2.58 16.84
C PHE A 45 5.59 2.67 16.31
N CYS A 46 4.94 1.53 16.01
CA CYS A 46 3.52 1.50 15.64
C CYS A 46 2.62 2.08 16.74
N LYS A 47 2.89 1.76 18.00
CA LYS A 47 2.16 2.34 19.15
C LYS A 47 2.36 3.85 19.28
N LEU A 48 3.56 4.34 18.98
CA LEU A 48 3.83 5.79 18.95
C LEU A 48 3.02 6.47 17.84
N ALA A 49 2.96 5.89 16.65
CA ALA A 49 2.18 6.42 15.54
C ALA A 49 0.67 6.49 15.82
N GLU A 50 0.13 5.61 16.67
CA GLU A 50 -1.28 5.71 17.11
C GLU A 50 -1.57 6.99 17.92
N LYS A 51 -0.53 7.59 18.53
CA LYS A 51 -0.62 8.78 19.37
C LYS A 51 -0.06 10.05 18.74
N ASP A 52 0.83 9.89 17.77
CA ASP A 52 1.52 10.99 17.10
C ASP A 52 1.33 10.89 15.58
N PHE A 53 0.38 11.64 15.05
CA PHE A 53 0.05 11.70 13.64
C PHE A 53 1.16 12.28 12.76
N GLU A 54 2.14 12.97 13.34
CA GLU A 54 3.30 13.48 12.58
C GLU A 54 4.16 12.33 12.03
N ILE A 55 4.13 11.17 12.66
CA ILE A 55 4.82 9.97 12.17
C ILE A 55 4.23 9.51 10.83
N ASP A 56 2.89 9.45 10.72
CA ASP A 56 2.22 9.12 9.44
C ASP A 56 2.51 10.20 8.39
N ARG A 57 2.39 11.48 8.74
CA ARG A 57 2.66 12.59 7.83
C ARG A 57 4.09 12.59 7.32
N GLU A 58 5.06 12.31 8.18
CA GLU A 58 6.47 12.19 7.78
C GLU A 58 6.68 11.03 6.82
N LEU A 59 6.09 9.86 7.10
CA LEU A 59 6.18 8.71 6.21
C LEU A 59 5.66 9.05 4.80
N ASP A 60 4.43 9.55 4.74
CA ASP A 60 3.76 9.82 3.47
C ASP A 60 4.47 10.94 2.70
N ARG A 61 4.90 12.01 3.37
CA ARG A 61 5.71 13.08 2.78
C ARG A 61 7.01 12.55 2.19
N ARG A 62 7.77 11.75 2.93
CA ARG A 62 9.04 11.16 2.47
C ARG A 62 8.83 10.25 1.26
N GLN A 63 7.75 9.45 1.26
CA GLN A 63 7.40 8.61 0.10
C GLN A 63 7.14 9.44 -1.15
N VAL A 64 6.35 10.51 -1.04
CA VAL A 64 6.07 11.42 -2.16
C VAL A 64 7.35 12.14 -2.62
N GLU A 65 8.17 12.67 -1.70
CA GLU A 65 9.43 13.32 -2.03
C GLU A 65 10.41 12.39 -2.76
N MET A 66 10.44 11.11 -2.37
CA MET A 66 11.25 10.10 -3.07
C MET A 66 10.72 9.82 -4.46
N ALA A 67 9.40 9.69 -4.60
CA ALA A 67 8.75 9.45 -5.89
C ALA A 67 8.96 10.62 -6.87
N MET A 68 8.86 11.85 -6.39
CA MET A 68 9.00 13.07 -7.21
C MET A 68 10.43 13.36 -7.67
N LYS A 69 11.44 12.64 -7.14
CA LYS A 69 12.83 12.75 -7.61
C LYS A 69 13.12 11.93 -8.86
N GLU A 70 12.21 11.05 -9.22
CA GLU A 70 12.37 10.13 -10.35
C GLU A 70 11.43 10.54 -11.49
N ASP A 71 11.92 10.53 -12.72
CA ASP A 71 11.09 10.80 -13.91
C ASP A 71 10.00 9.73 -14.10
N ASN A 72 10.32 8.48 -13.75
CA ASN A 72 9.41 7.36 -13.75
C ASN A 72 9.64 6.52 -12.49
N CYS A 73 8.58 6.28 -11.72
CA CYS A 73 8.68 5.44 -10.52
C CYS A 73 7.38 4.71 -10.23
N ILE A 74 7.46 3.75 -9.33
CA ILE A 74 6.32 3.06 -8.73
C ILE A 74 6.34 3.32 -7.24
N LEU A 75 5.31 4.00 -6.75
CA LEU A 75 5.08 4.17 -5.32
C LEU A 75 4.02 3.19 -4.86
N GLY A 76 4.43 2.22 -4.03
CA GLY A 76 3.54 1.25 -3.40
C GLY A 76 3.35 1.54 -1.93
N SER A 77 2.19 2.08 -1.55
CA SER A 77 1.84 2.31 -0.14
C SER A 77 0.34 2.21 0.10
N ARG A 78 -0.10 2.35 1.35
CA ARG A 78 -1.53 2.34 1.66
C ARG A 78 -2.27 3.53 1.11
N LEU A 79 -1.61 4.68 1.04
CA LEU A 79 -2.19 5.95 0.61
C LEU A 79 -1.57 6.51 -0.68
N ALA A 80 -0.76 5.74 -1.42
CA ALA A 80 -0.06 6.22 -2.61
C ALA A 80 -0.98 6.97 -3.58
N ILE A 81 -2.18 6.43 -3.89
CA ILE A 81 -3.12 7.02 -4.86
C ILE A 81 -3.72 8.36 -4.40
N TRP A 82 -3.76 8.61 -3.09
CA TRP A 82 -4.23 9.89 -2.54
C TRP A 82 -3.09 10.89 -2.36
N MET A 83 -1.89 10.40 -2.01
CA MET A 83 -0.73 11.24 -1.71
C MET A 83 0.03 11.68 -2.95
N LEU A 84 0.25 10.79 -3.92
CA LEU A 84 0.90 11.11 -5.19
C LEU A 84 -0.15 11.60 -6.20
N LYS A 85 -0.59 12.85 -6.03
CA LYS A 85 -1.71 13.44 -6.78
C LYS A 85 -1.47 13.46 -8.29
N ASP A 86 -0.24 13.70 -8.70
CA ASP A 86 0.18 13.84 -10.10
C ASP A 86 0.66 12.50 -10.72
N ALA A 87 0.31 11.37 -10.11
CA ALA A 87 0.60 10.06 -10.71
C ALA A 87 -0.20 9.88 -12.01
N ASP A 88 0.48 9.49 -13.10
CA ASP A 88 -0.15 9.21 -14.40
C ASP A 88 -1.13 8.03 -14.33
N LEU A 89 -0.92 7.10 -13.40
CA LEU A 89 -1.79 5.97 -13.15
C LEU A 89 -1.91 5.68 -11.67
N LYS A 90 -3.14 5.63 -11.19
CA LYS A 90 -3.50 5.28 -9.81
C LYS A 90 -4.22 3.93 -9.79
N VAL A 91 -3.60 2.94 -9.16
CA VAL A 91 -4.12 1.57 -9.06
C VAL A 91 -4.47 1.23 -7.63
N TYR A 92 -5.65 0.66 -7.41
CA TYR A 92 -6.03 0.12 -6.12
C TYR A 92 -6.22 -1.39 -6.18
N LEU A 93 -5.49 -2.12 -5.33
CA LEU A 93 -5.61 -3.56 -5.23
C LEU A 93 -6.54 -3.93 -4.08
N THR A 94 -7.49 -4.82 -4.36
CA THR A 94 -8.43 -5.36 -3.38
C THR A 94 -8.23 -6.86 -3.21
N ALA A 95 -8.68 -7.39 -2.09
CA ALA A 95 -8.88 -8.81 -1.85
C ALA A 95 -9.87 -8.99 -0.68
N SER A 96 -10.55 -10.13 -0.64
CA SER A 96 -11.43 -10.49 0.48
C SER A 96 -10.64 -10.56 1.79
N GLU A 97 -11.33 -10.40 2.90
CA GLU A 97 -10.70 -10.46 4.24
C GLU A 97 -10.09 -11.85 4.47
N GLU A 98 -10.75 -12.90 4.00
CA GLU A 98 -10.30 -14.29 4.08
C GLU A 98 -9.00 -14.51 3.30
N THR A 99 -8.94 -14.04 2.06
CA THR A 99 -7.74 -14.13 1.23
C THR A 99 -6.58 -13.39 1.87
N ARG A 100 -6.82 -12.18 2.38
CA ARG A 100 -5.79 -11.37 3.02
C ARG A 100 -5.30 -12.02 4.32
N ALA A 101 -6.20 -12.52 5.16
CA ALA A 101 -5.87 -13.24 6.38
C ALA A 101 -5.04 -14.50 6.08
N SER A 102 -5.42 -15.27 5.04
CA SER A 102 -4.70 -16.46 4.61
C SER A 102 -3.28 -16.13 4.13
N ARG A 103 -3.09 -15.03 3.40
CA ARG A 103 -1.77 -14.57 2.95
C ARG A 103 -0.89 -14.09 4.13
N VAL A 104 -1.49 -13.39 5.10
CA VAL A 104 -0.80 -12.98 6.33
C VAL A 104 -0.41 -14.21 7.15
N LEU A 105 -1.30 -15.20 7.28
CA LEU A 105 -1.03 -16.46 7.95
C LEU A 105 0.18 -17.20 7.35
N LYS A 106 0.25 -17.30 6.02
CA LYS A 106 1.39 -17.93 5.33
C LYS A 106 2.72 -17.22 5.59
N ARG A 107 2.69 -15.90 5.75
CA ARG A 107 3.90 -15.08 5.97
C ARG A 107 4.35 -15.06 7.44
N GLU A 108 3.40 -15.00 8.37
CA GLU A 108 3.67 -14.70 9.79
C GLU A 108 3.38 -15.88 10.73
N GLY A 109 2.72 -16.95 10.25
CA GLY A 109 2.30 -18.08 11.08
C GLY A 109 1.13 -17.73 12.02
N GLY A 110 0.90 -18.55 13.03
CA GLY A 110 -0.24 -18.41 13.96
C GLY A 110 -1.46 -19.18 13.51
N THR A 111 -2.66 -18.73 13.88
CA THR A 111 -3.93 -19.31 13.46
C THR A 111 -4.65 -18.40 12.47
N PHE A 112 -5.56 -18.95 11.66
CA PHE A 112 -6.36 -18.18 10.72
C PHE A 112 -7.23 -17.14 11.44
N GLU A 113 -7.87 -17.53 12.53
CA GLU A 113 -8.74 -16.65 13.30
C GLU A 113 -7.97 -15.44 13.88
N GLU A 114 -6.78 -15.67 14.43
CA GLU A 114 -5.92 -14.60 14.92
C GLU A 114 -5.55 -13.61 13.80
N ARG A 115 -5.16 -14.13 12.62
CA ARG A 115 -4.78 -13.29 11.49
C ARG A 115 -5.95 -12.55 10.88
N TYR A 116 -7.10 -13.19 10.81
CA TYR A 116 -8.33 -12.55 10.36
C TYR A 116 -8.69 -11.35 11.26
N ASN A 117 -8.79 -11.60 12.58
CA ASN A 117 -9.12 -10.56 13.54
C ASN A 117 -8.09 -9.41 13.56
N GLN A 118 -6.80 -9.72 13.45
CA GLN A 118 -5.74 -8.72 13.37
C GLN A 118 -5.86 -7.88 12.09
N THR A 119 -6.15 -8.51 10.95
CA THR A 119 -6.29 -7.83 9.66
C THR A 119 -7.46 -6.86 9.68
N VAL A 120 -8.63 -7.32 10.15
CA VAL A 120 -9.83 -6.47 10.27
C VAL A 120 -9.60 -5.31 11.24
N ARG A 121 -9.01 -5.59 12.41
CA ARG A 121 -8.71 -4.55 13.41
C ARG A 121 -7.75 -3.51 12.85
N ARG A 122 -6.73 -3.93 12.11
CA ARG A 122 -5.75 -3.03 11.50
C ARG A 122 -6.40 -2.13 10.46
N ASP A 123 -7.25 -2.68 9.59
CA ASP A 123 -7.97 -1.91 8.59
C ASP A 123 -8.85 -0.82 9.22
N ASN A 124 -9.58 -1.18 10.28
CA ASN A 124 -10.43 -0.24 11.00
C ASN A 124 -9.61 0.88 11.67
N ASN A 125 -8.48 0.55 12.25
CA ASN A 125 -7.58 1.53 12.85
C ASN A 125 -6.96 2.46 11.80
N ASP A 126 -6.51 1.91 10.67
CA ASP A 126 -5.96 2.68 9.57
C ASP A 126 -7.02 3.63 8.97
N THR A 127 -8.23 3.15 8.73
CA THR A 127 -9.33 3.98 8.20
C THR A 127 -9.65 5.16 9.12
N LYS A 128 -9.77 4.91 10.43
CA LYS A 128 -10.00 5.97 11.42
C LYS A 128 -8.85 6.98 11.44
N ARG A 129 -7.61 6.49 11.41
CA ARG A 129 -6.41 7.32 11.48
C ARG A 129 -6.28 8.18 10.23
N TYR A 130 -6.44 7.63 9.03
CA TYR A 130 -6.34 8.39 7.78
C TYR A 130 -7.45 9.43 7.64
N LYS A 131 -8.65 9.13 8.13
CA LYS A 131 -9.73 10.10 8.19
C LYS A 131 -9.42 11.26 9.16
N ALA A 132 -8.83 10.95 10.31
CA ALA A 132 -8.43 11.97 11.31
C ALA A 132 -7.25 12.82 10.81
N ILE A 133 -6.25 12.24 10.14
CA ILE A 133 -5.04 12.95 9.71
C ILE A 133 -5.28 13.78 8.45
N TYR A 134 -6.00 13.20 7.45
CA TYR A 134 -6.08 13.73 6.09
C TYR A 134 -7.49 13.95 5.58
N GLY A 135 -8.52 13.55 6.32
CA GLY A 135 -9.90 13.51 5.81
C GLY A 135 -10.12 12.42 4.74
N ILE A 136 -9.17 11.49 4.57
CA ILE A 136 -9.25 10.44 3.55
C ILE A 136 -10.10 9.29 4.07
N ASP A 137 -11.11 8.91 3.28
CA ASP A 137 -11.80 7.64 3.42
C ASP A 137 -11.19 6.61 2.46
N ASN A 138 -10.34 5.73 2.99
CA ASN A 138 -9.67 4.71 2.18
C ASN A 138 -10.57 3.49 1.86
N THR A 139 -11.85 3.57 2.16
CA THR A 139 -12.86 2.59 1.71
C THR A 139 -13.48 2.97 0.37
N SER A 140 -13.38 4.25 -0.04
CA SER A 140 -13.87 4.81 -1.30
C SER A 140 -12.74 5.01 -2.32
N ALA A 141 -11.89 3.99 -2.50
CA ALA A 141 -10.74 4.08 -3.40
C ALA A 141 -11.14 4.16 -4.89
N ASP A 142 -12.31 3.67 -5.26
CA ASP A 142 -12.91 3.75 -6.59
C ASP A 142 -13.16 5.19 -7.07
N GLU A 143 -13.32 6.14 -6.14
CA GLU A 143 -13.48 7.57 -6.47
C GLU A 143 -12.15 8.22 -6.94
N VAL A 144 -11.00 7.59 -6.63
CA VAL A 144 -9.66 8.16 -6.85
C VAL A 144 -8.82 7.32 -7.80
N ALA A 145 -9.03 6.00 -7.81
CA ALA A 145 -8.24 5.08 -8.62
C ALA A 145 -8.70 5.04 -10.07
N ASP A 146 -7.75 5.07 -11.01
CA ASP A 146 -7.98 4.87 -12.45
C ASP A 146 -8.23 3.39 -12.78
N LEU A 147 -7.80 2.50 -11.90
CA LEU A 147 -7.92 1.04 -12.05
C LEU A 147 -8.03 0.37 -10.68
N VAL A 148 -9.11 -0.38 -10.46
CA VAL A 148 -9.30 -1.23 -9.29
C VAL A 148 -9.21 -2.69 -9.70
N ILE A 149 -8.36 -3.47 -9.03
CA ILE A 149 -8.12 -4.89 -9.35
C ILE A 149 -8.36 -5.75 -8.11
N SER A 150 -9.29 -6.71 -8.21
CA SER A 150 -9.37 -7.81 -7.23
C SER A 150 -8.21 -8.79 -7.48
N THR A 151 -7.51 -9.12 -6.41
CA THR A 151 -6.37 -10.04 -6.43
C THR A 151 -6.72 -11.43 -5.91
N ASP A 152 -7.99 -11.70 -5.62
CA ASP A 152 -8.43 -12.97 -5.02
C ASP A 152 -8.05 -14.17 -5.90
N ASP A 153 -8.40 -14.10 -7.19
CA ASP A 153 -8.27 -15.19 -8.14
C ASP A 153 -7.19 -14.94 -9.21
N LYS A 154 -6.25 -14.02 -8.95
CA LYS A 154 -5.21 -13.63 -9.91
C LYS A 154 -3.82 -13.87 -9.37
N THR A 155 -2.95 -14.30 -10.26
CA THR A 155 -1.51 -14.32 -10.02
C THR A 155 -0.94 -12.90 -10.04
N PRO A 156 0.20 -12.65 -9.39
CA PRO A 156 0.88 -11.36 -9.50
C PRO A 156 1.21 -10.96 -10.95
N GLU A 157 1.54 -11.93 -11.79
CA GLU A 157 1.83 -11.73 -13.23
C GLU A 157 0.61 -11.21 -13.97
N GLU A 158 -0.56 -11.83 -13.79
CA GLU A 158 -1.82 -11.39 -14.40
C GLU A 158 -2.21 -9.98 -13.94
N ILE A 159 -1.98 -9.65 -12.67
CA ILE A 159 -2.25 -8.30 -12.14
C ILE A 159 -1.32 -7.28 -12.82
N VAL A 160 -0.03 -7.62 -12.95
CA VAL A 160 0.94 -6.75 -13.62
C VAL A 160 0.61 -6.56 -15.09
N ASP A 161 0.17 -7.61 -15.78
CA ASP A 161 -0.26 -7.53 -17.19
C ASP A 161 -1.45 -6.56 -17.35
N LEU A 162 -2.45 -6.63 -16.46
CA LEU A 162 -3.58 -5.68 -16.45
C LEU A 162 -3.13 -4.23 -16.23
N ILE A 163 -2.16 -4.00 -15.35
CA ILE A 163 -1.60 -2.66 -15.12
C ILE A 163 -0.86 -2.17 -16.37
N ILE A 164 -0.03 -3.02 -16.98
CA ILE A 164 0.72 -2.67 -18.20
C ILE A 164 -0.23 -2.36 -19.36
N ASP A 165 -1.30 -3.14 -19.52
CA ASP A 165 -2.30 -2.88 -20.56
C ASP A 165 -3.01 -1.54 -20.31
N LYS A 166 -3.32 -1.21 -19.07
CA LYS A 166 -3.88 0.10 -18.73
C LYS A 166 -2.90 1.25 -19.07
N ILE A 167 -1.60 1.09 -18.80
CA ILE A 167 -0.57 2.09 -19.15
C ILE A 167 -0.57 2.39 -20.66
N LYS A 168 -0.71 1.36 -21.51
CA LYS A 168 -0.76 1.53 -22.97
C LYS A 168 -1.96 2.37 -23.44
N THR A 169 -3.03 2.44 -22.64
CA THR A 169 -4.22 3.24 -22.99
C THR A 169 -4.12 4.71 -22.56
N ILE A 170 -3.16 5.05 -21.71
CA ILE A 170 -2.96 6.42 -21.20
C ILE A 170 -1.95 7.18 -22.07
N LYS A 171 -1.06 6.46 -22.73
CA LYS A 171 -0.10 7.01 -23.70
C LYS A 171 -0.76 7.15 -25.05
#